data_dd4feb6336138faa2436895161b7527f
#
_entry.id   dd4feb6336138faa2436895161b7527f
#
_cell.length_a   1.000
_cell.length_b   1.000
_cell.length_c   1.000
_cell.angle_alpha   90.00
_cell.angle_beta   90.00
_cell.angle_gamma   90.00
#
_symmetry.space_group_name_H-M   'P 1'
#
loop_
_entity.id
_entity.type
_entity.pdbx_description
1 polymer ?
#
loop_
_entity_poly.entity_id
_entity_poly.type
_entity_poly.pdbx_seq_one_letter_code
_entity_poly.pdbx_strand_id
1 'polypeptide(L)'
;EKPLADPSSSPAIADIPATSGARVVFNGCVRNHDGGQGVTHLIYSAHPEAEKFLLKAVRDAIELGLSEGEGAVSPEAAGDNAAGLDAVFVRHRIGRLEIGETALLVVVDAPHRAAAFKVTAEIVDQIKAQVPIWKDQYFSDGSNHWSNCP
;
A
#
# COMPACT_ATOMS: atom_id res chain seq x y z
N GLU A 1 -14.71 -14.38 -1.27
CA GLU A 1 -13.33 -13.86 -1.12
C GLU A 1 -13.06 -13.69 0.37
N LYS A 2 -11.97 -14.28 0.81
CA LYS A 2 -11.62 -14.30 2.22
C LYS A 2 -11.15 -12.91 2.66
N PRO A 3 -11.64 -12.35 3.78
CA PRO A 3 -11.12 -11.11 4.32
C PRO A 3 -9.60 -11.19 4.43
N LEU A 4 -8.90 -10.07 4.19
CA LEU A 4 -7.50 -9.97 4.59
C LEU A 4 -7.43 -10.31 6.08
N ALA A 5 -6.72 -11.39 6.40
CA ALA A 5 -6.45 -11.72 7.78
C ALA A 5 -5.75 -10.53 8.46
N ASP A 6 -5.91 -10.44 9.76
CA ASP A 6 -5.14 -9.53 10.60
C ASP A 6 -3.69 -9.48 10.09
N PRO A 7 -3.12 -8.29 9.86
CA PRO A 7 -1.73 -8.14 9.42
C PRO A 7 -0.74 -8.99 10.22
N SER A 8 -0.98 -9.16 11.52
CA SER A 8 -0.16 -10.00 12.39
C SER A 8 -0.23 -11.50 12.08
N SER A 9 -1.24 -11.95 11.33
CA SER A 9 -1.47 -13.37 11.00
C SER A 9 -1.05 -13.77 9.59
N SER A 10 -0.57 -12.84 8.77
CA SER A 10 -0.05 -13.16 7.43
C SER A 10 1.38 -13.68 7.53
N PRO A 11 1.70 -14.86 6.95
CA PRO A 11 3.07 -15.39 6.99
C PRO A 11 4.12 -14.43 6.42
N ALA A 12 3.74 -13.65 5.41
CA ALA A 12 4.64 -12.65 4.80
C ALA A 12 4.97 -11.47 5.73
N ILE A 13 4.16 -11.26 6.77
CA ILE A 13 4.34 -10.16 7.74
C ILE A 13 4.95 -10.69 9.04
N ALA A 14 4.84 -11.98 9.33
CA ALA A 14 5.35 -12.58 10.56
C ALA A 14 6.89 -12.54 10.65
N ASP A 15 7.57 -12.79 9.54
CA ASP A 15 9.04 -12.87 9.52
C ASP A 15 9.65 -11.54 9.06
N ILE A 16 10.28 -10.83 10.01
CA ILE A 16 11.08 -9.65 9.71
C ILE A 16 12.50 -10.11 9.38
N PRO A 17 13.08 -9.72 8.23
CA PRO A 17 14.47 -10.02 7.93
C PRO A 17 15.41 -9.54 9.04
N ALA A 18 16.39 -10.36 9.39
CA ALA A 18 17.33 -10.04 10.47
C ALA A 18 18.16 -8.77 10.22
N THR A 19 18.25 -8.34 8.97
CA THR A 19 18.93 -7.12 8.52
C THR A 19 18.08 -5.87 8.67
N SER A 20 16.75 -6.04 8.89
CA SER A 20 15.81 -4.91 8.95
C SER A 20 15.82 -4.23 10.30
N GLY A 21 16.12 -2.94 10.30
CA GLY A 21 15.97 -2.06 11.44
C GLY A 21 14.62 -1.35 11.50
N ALA A 22 13.80 -1.45 10.42
CA ALA A 22 12.51 -0.80 10.33
C ALA A 22 11.50 -1.62 9.50
N ARG A 23 10.28 -1.73 10.00
CA ARG A 23 9.10 -2.21 9.26
C ARG A 23 8.03 -1.14 9.28
N VAL A 24 7.55 -0.74 8.11
CA VAL A 24 6.38 0.14 7.97
C VAL A 24 5.21 -0.68 7.44
N VAL A 25 4.07 -0.57 8.09
CA VAL A 25 2.81 -1.19 7.67
C VAL A 25 1.81 -0.10 7.38
N PHE A 26 1.32 -0.05 6.15
CA PHE A 26 0.22 0.82 5.75
C PHE A 26 -1.04 0.01 5.53
N ASN A 27 -2.13 0.41 6.20
CA ASN A 27 -3.47 -0.10 6.00
C ASN A 27 -4.37 0.99 5.42
N GLY A 28 -4.74 0.87 4.16
CA GLY A 28 -5.78 1.68 3.54
C GLY A 28 -7.14 1.08 3.86
N CYS A 29 -7.89 1.70 4.77
CA CYS A 29 -9.16 1.18 5.27
C CYS A 29 -10.37 1.90 4.68
N VAL A 30 -11.51 1.22 4.66
CA VAL A 30 -12.78 1.79 4.23
C VAL A 30 -13.32 2.73 5.31
N ARG A 31 -13.54 4.00 4.93
CA ARG A 31 -14.07 5.05 5.82
C ARG A 31 -15.59 5.06 5.79
N ASN A 32 -16.21 5.51 6.88
CA ASN A 32 -17.66 5.63 7.01
C ASN A 32 -18.25 6.91 6.37
N HIS A 33 -17.45 7.75 5.75
CA HIS A 33 -17.89 8.99 5.09
C HIS A 33 -16.98 9.35 3.93
N ASP A 34 -17.56 10.03 2.94
CA ASP A 34 -16.84 10.65 1.82
C ASP A 34 -17.64 11.86 1.31
N GLY A 35 -16.96 13.00 1.05
CA GLY A 35 -17.61 14.21 0.58
C GLY A 35 -18.76 14.73 1.48
N GLY A 36 -18.72 14.46 2.78
CA GLY A 36 -19.77 14.83 3.73
C GLY A 36 -20.98 13.87 3.76
N GLN A 37 -20.96 12.78 2.98
CA GLN A 37 -22.00 11.74 2.97
C GLN A 37 -21.55 10.49 3.72
N GLY A 38 -22.49 9.83 4.39
CA GLY A 38 -22.25 8.54 5.07
C GLY A 38 -22.08 7.41 4.05
N VAL A 39 -20.98 6.67 4.16
CA VAL A 39 -20.69 5.48 3.35
C VAL A 39 -21.09 4.23 4.14
N THR A 40 -21.76 3.29 3.49
CA THR A 40 -22.18 2.03 4.09
C THR A 40 -21.22 0.89 3.78
N HIS A 41 -20.74 0.80 2.53
CA HIS A 41 -19.77 -0.19 2.07
C HIS A 41 -19.18 0.24 0.72
N LEU A 42 -18.14 -0.45 0.31
CA LEU A 42 -17.52 -0.30 -1.01
C LEU A 42 -17.53 -1.63 -1.76
N ILE A 43 -17.51 -1.56 -3.10
CA ILE A 43 -17.22 -2.69 -3.97
C ILE A 43 -16.05 -2.30 -4.86
N TYR A 44 -14.95 -3.03 -4.75
CA TYR A 44 -13.80 -2.87 -5.63
C TYR A 44 -13.83 -3.87 -6.77
N SER A 45 -13.58 -3.38 -7.97
CA SER A 45 -13.34 -4.22 -9.15
C SER A 45 -11.99 -3.87 -9.77
N ALA A 46 -11.36 -4.85 -10.40
CA ALA A 46 -10.03 -4.69 -10.99
C ALA A 46 -10.04 -5.18 -12.44
N HIS A 47 -9.23 -4.53 -13.28
CA HIS A 47 -8.95 -5.03 -14.62
C HIS A 47 -8.28 -6.41 -14.54
N PRO A 48 -8.51 -7.33 -15.49
CA PRO A 48 -7.85 -8.64 -15.50
C PRO A 48 -6.32 -8.60 -15.44
N GLU A 49 -5.71 -7.54 -15.95
CA GLU A 49 -4.27 -7.32 -15.92
C GLU A 49 -3.78 -6.44 -14.75
N ALA A 50 -4.65 -6.12 -13.79
CA ALA A 50 -4.29 -5.23 -12.67
C ALA A 50 -3.04 -5.69 -11.91
N GLU A 51 -2.79 -7.00 -11.82
CA GLU A 51 -1.58 -7.53 -11.19
C GLU A 51 -0.28 -7.07 -11.88
N LYS A 52 -0.27 -7.02 -13.22
CA LYS A 52 0.90 -6.51 -13.97
C LYS A 52 1.16 -5.04 -13.67
N PHE A 53 0.09 -4.24 -13.62
CA PHE A 53 0.19 -2.82 -13.27
C PHE A 53 0.62 -2.63 -11.82
N LEU A 54 0.14 -3.48 -10.91
CA LEU A 54 0.55 -3.45 -9.51
C LEU A 54 2.05 -3.73 -9.37
N LEU A 55 2.56 -4.77 -10.02
CA LEU A 55 3.99 -5.10 -10.02
C LEU A 55 4.84 -3.96 -10.60
N LYS A 56 4.37 -3.34 -11.70
CA LYS A 56 5.06 -2.17 -12.27
C LYS A 56 5.07 -1.00 -11.30
N ALA A 57 3.92 -0.64 -10.73
CA ALA A 57 3.79 0.46 -9.79
C ALA A 57 4.71 0.31 -8.57
N VAL A 58 4.82 -0.91 -8.04
CA VAL A 58 5.73 -1.21 -6.92
C VAL A 58 7.20 -1.04 -7.32
N ARG A 59 7.60 -1.49 -8.50
CA ARG A 59 8.97 -1.30 -9.01
C ARG A 59 9.31 0.17 -9.20
N ASP A 60 8.43 0.92 -9.87
CA ASP A 60 8.60 2.36 -10.08
C ASP A 60 8.73 3.10 -8.74
N ALA A 61 7.90 2.74 -7.75
CA ALA A 61 7.92 3.32 -6.42
C ALA A 61 9.22 3.05 -5.66
N ILE A 62 9.78 1.85 -5.78
CA ILE A 62 11.05 1.49 -5.16
C ILE A 62 12.18 2.32 -5.77
N GLU A 63 12.23 2.43 -7.10
CA GLU A 63 13.24 3.24 -7.79
C GLU A 63 13.17 4.71 -7.37
N LEU A 64 11.96 5.30 -7.35
CA LEU A 64 11.74 6.68 -6.93
C LEU A 64 12.09 6.90 -5.46
N GLY A 65 11.60 6.06 -4.58
CA GLY A 65 11.81 6.20 -3.14
C GLY A 65 13.27 6.04 -2.72
N LEU A 66 14.06 5.25 -3.45
CA LEU A 66 15.49 5.07 -3.19
C LEU A 66 16.36 6.15 -3.85
N SER A 67 16.01 6.63 -5.06
CA SER A 67 16.79 7.64 -5.78
C SER A 67 16.83 9.00 -5.09
N GLU A 68 15.76 9.39 -4.40
CA GLU A 68 15.69 10.64 -3.65
C GLU A 68 16.49 10.62 -2.32
N GLY A 69 17.06 9.49 -1.95
CA GLY A 69 17.82 9.31 -0.71
C GLY A 69 19.30 9.72 -0.80
N GLU A 70 19.84 9.92 -2.00
CA GLU A 70 21.27 10.20 -2.19
C GLU A 70 21.74 11.61 -1.79
N GLY A 71 20.84 12.48 -1.34
CA GLY A 71 21.14 13.88 -1.05
C GLY A 71 21.50 14.24 0.40
N ALA A 72 21.47 13.33 1.37
CA ALA A 72 21.52 13.74 2.79
C ALA A 72 22.33 12.87 3.76
N VAL A 73 23.11 11.89 3.31
CA VAL A 73 23.99 11.13 4.22
C VAL A 73 25.41 11.19 3.72
N SER A 74 26.31 11.76 4.53
CA SER A 74 27.74 11.73 4.25
C SER A 74 28.20 10.26 4.13
N PRO A 75 29.10 9.95 3.17
CA PRO A 75 29.57 8.58 2.90
C PRO A 75 30.15 7.84 4.09
N GLU A 76 30.54 8.55 5.12
CA GLU A 76 31.17 8.01 6.34
C GLU A 76 30.16 7.42 7.35
N ALA A 77 28.85 7.70 7.20
CA ALA A 77 27.80 7.17 8.07
C ALA A 77 27.02 6.01 7.43
N ALA A 78 27.28 5.71 6.17
CA ALA A 78 26.67 4.62 5.43
C ALA A 78 27.47 3.33 5.65
N GLY A 79 27.12 2.55 6.65
CA GLY A 79 27.49 1.12 6.65
C GLY A 79 26.92 0.42 5.41
N ASP A 80 27.46 -0.74 5.07
CA ASP A 80 27.32 -1.49 3.80
C ASP A 80 25.92 -1.71 3.21
N ASN A 81 24.81 -1.16 3.77
CA ASN A 81 23.43 -1.30 3.29
C ASN A 81 22.52 -0.07 3.55
N ALA A 82 23.06 1.14 3.59
CA ALA A 82 22.29 2.33 3.99
C ALA A 82 21.15 2.74 3.02
N ALA A 83 21.12 2.23 1.79
CA ALA A 83 20.21 2.65 0.73
C ALA A 83 19.27 1.54 0.21
N GLY A 84 19.12 0.43 0.92
CA GLY A 84 18.39 -0.73 0.42
C GLY A 84 17.02 -0.97 1.09
N LEU A 85 16.27 -1.88 0.48
CA LEU A 85 15.10 -2.51 1.07
C LEU A 85 15.40 -3.99 1.28
N ASP A 86 14.82 -4.57 2.34
CA ASP A 86 14.95 -5.99 2.62
C ASP A 86 13.75 -6.80 2.08
N ALA A 87 12.54 -6.26 2.23
CA ALA A 87 11.34 -6.90 1.72
C ALA A 87 10.21 -5.88 1.46
N VAL A 88 9.38 -6.20 0.47
CA VAL A 88 8.16 -5.45 0.17
C VAL A 88 7.02 -6.45 -0.04
N PHE A 89 5.90 -6.21 0.63
CA PHE A 89 4.67 -6.96 0.45
C PHE A 89 3.52 -6.00 0.19
N VAL A 90 2.76 -6.28 -0.89
CA VAL A 90 1.61 -5.46 -1.26
C VAL A 90 0.43 -6.35 -1.59
N ARG A 91 -0.76 -5.99 -1.08
CA ARG A 91 -2.02 -6.65 -1.42
C ARG A 91 -3.16 -5.66 -1.48
N HIS A 92 -3.89 -5.66 -2.58
CA HIS A 92 -5.16 -4.95 -2.71
C HIS A 92 -6.32 -5.95 -2.75
N ARG A 93 -7.38 -5.68 -1.99
CA ARG A 93 -8.62 -6.47 -2.05
C ARG A 93 -9.51 -6.00 -3.18
N ILE A 94 -10.27 -6.94 -3.72
CA ILE A 94 -11.38 -6.71 -4.64
C ILE A 94 -12.66 -7.30 -4.03
N GLY A 95 -13.81 -6.94 -4.60
CA GLY A 95 -15.11 -7.34 -4.07
C GLY A 95 -15.63 -6.39 -2.99
N ARG A 96 -16.63 -6.83 -2.26
CA ARG A 96 -17.30 -6.04 -1.22
C ARG A 96 -16.44 -5.92 0.04
N LEU A 97 -16.35 -4.70 0.55
CA LEU A 97 -15.71 -4.36 1.82
C LEU A 97 -16.64 -3.54 2.69
N GLU A 98 -16.68 -3.87 3.97
CA GLU A 98 -17.40 -3.13 4.99
C GLU A 98 -16.54 -2.01 5.60
N ILE A 99 -17.17 -1.09 6.31
CA ILE A 99 -16.47 -0.02 7.03
C ILE A 99 -15.42 -0.59 7.98
N GLY A 100 -14.20 -0.03 7.94
CA GLY A 100 -13.07 -0.44 8.76
C GLY A 100 -12.24 -1.59 8.17
N GLU A 101 -12.74 -2.28 7.12
CA GLU A 101 -11.94 -3.32 6.48
C GLU A 101 -10.78 -2.75 5.67
N THR A 102 -9.67 -3.48 5.67
CA THR A 102 -8.48 -3.11 4.89
C THR A 102 -8.69 -3.41 3.41
N ALA A 103 -8.58 -2.39 2.58
CA ALA A 103 -8.60 -2.50 1.11
C ALA A 103 -7.20 -2.67 0.52
N LEU A 104 -6.24 -1.89 0.99
CA LEU A 104 -4.85 -1.93 0.57
C LEU A 104 -3.94 -2.16 1.77
N LEU A 105 -3.09 -3.18 1.68
CA LEU A 105 -2.04 -3.45 2.65
C LEU A 105 -0.69 -3.33 1.98
N VAL A 106 0.19 -2.52 2.56
CA VAL A 106 1.60 -2.39 2.13
C VAL A 106 2.49 -2.61 3.35
N VAL A 107 3.48 -3.48 3.22
CA VAL A 107 4.51 -3.71 4.24
C VAL A 107 5.86 -3.54 3.59
N VAL A 108 6.69 -2.71 4.18
CA VAL A 108 8.05 -2.45 3.71
C VAL A 108 9.03 -2.66 4.86
N ASP A 109 9.98 -3.55 4.65
CA ASP A 109 11.10 -3.81 5.54
C ASP A 109 12.37 -3.19 4.95
N ALA A 110 13.11 -2.47 5.77
CA ALA A 110 14.36 -1.84 5.37
C ALA A 110 15.37 -1.79 6.52
N PRO A 111 16.69 -1.72 6.25
CA PRO A 111 17.70 -1.47 7.27
C PRO A 111 17.43 -0.21 8.07
N HIS A 112 16.90 0.85 7.42
CA HIS A 112 16.67 2.16 8.04
C HIS A 112 15.26 2.70 7.77
N ARG A 113 14.70 3.40 8.79
CA ARG A 113 13.36 3.96 8.78
C ARG A 113 13.08 4.93 7.62
N ALA A 114 14.07 5.71 7.20
CA ALA A 114 13.88 6.72 6.15
C ALA A 114 13.47 6.07 4.82
N ALA A 115 14.18 5.02 4.39
CA ALA A 115 13.82 4.26 3.19
C ALA A 115 12.46 3.57 3.34
N ALA A 116 12.18 2.97 4.50
CA ALA A 116 10.91 2.30 4.74
C ALA A 116 9.72 3.26 4.60
N PHE A 117 9.76 4.44 5.20
CA PHE A 117 8.69 5.45 5.07
C PHE A 117 8.54 5.99 3.66
N LYS A 118 9.65 6.39 3.01
CA LYS A 118 9.62 6.92 1.65
C LYS A 118 9.03 5.93 0.66
N VAL A 119 9.57 4.74 0.61
CA VAL A 119 9.11 3.71 -0.33
C VAL A 119 7.66 3.31 -0.05
N THR A 120 7.23 3.24 1.20
CA THR A 120 5.82 2.97 1.52
C THR A 120 4.89 4.04 0.95
N ALA A 121 5.22 5.32 1.12
CA ALA A 121 4.43 6.44 0.58
C ALA A 121 4.38 6.38 -0.95
N GLU A 122 5.53 6.20 -1.60
CA GLU A 122 5.62 6.07 -3.06
C GLU A 122 4.80 4.87 -3.59
N ILE A 123 4.86 3.72 -2.93
CA ILE A 123 4.06 2.54 -3.33
C ILE A 123 2.57 2.88 -3.32
N VAL A 124 2.07 3.51 -2.27
CA VAL A 124 0.66 3.89 -2.18
C VAL A 124 0.28 4.87 -3.29
N ASP A 125 1.10 5.87 -3.56
CA ASP A 125 0.84 6.88 -4.59
C ASP A 125 0.88 6.29 -6.00
N GLN A 126 1.88 5.45 -6.30
CA GLN A 126 2.00 4.79 -7.60
C GLN A 126 0.87 3.78 -7.86
N ILE A 127 0.42 3.04 -6.84
CA ILE A 127 -0.74 2.15 -6.96
C ILE A 127 -1.98 2.94 -7.32
N LYS A 128 -2.23 4.03 -6.63
CA LYS A 128 -3.39 4.90 -6.89
C LYS A 128 -3.34 5.54 -8.27
N ALA A 129 -2.16 5.89 -8.77
CA ALA A 129 -1.98 6.52 -10.07
C ALA A 129 -2.06 5.54 -11.25
N GLN A 130 -1.57 4.30 -11.10
CA GLN A 130 -1.31 3.40 -12.22
C GLN A 130 -2.17 2.15 -12.26
N VAL A 131 -2.64 1.66 -11.10
CA VAL A 131 -3.33 0.36 -11.06
C VAL A 131 -4.80 0.52 -11.43
N PRO A 132 -5.31 -0.18 -12.46
CA PRO A 132 -6.69 -0.07 -12.90
C PRO A 132 -7.63 -0.83 -11.96
N ILE A 133 -7.96 -0.17 -10.85
CA ILE A 133 -8.93 -0.60 -9.85
C ILE A 133 -10.00 0.48 -9.73
N TRP A 134 -11.26 0.06 -9.72
CA TRP A 134 -12.42 0.94 -9.60
C TRP A 134 -13.13 0.67 -8.29
N LYS A 135 -13.67 1.75 -7.72
CA LYS A 135 -14.41 1.75 -6.48
C LYS A 135 -15.84 2.18 -6.72
N ASP A 136 -16.81 1.34 -6.38
CA ASP A 136 -18.22 1.70 -6.28
C ASP A 136 -18.55 1.94 -4.82
N GLN A 137 -18.89 3.19 -4.49
CA GLN A 137 -19.22 3.65 -3.14
C GLN A 137 -20.73 3.68 -2.94
N TYR A 138 -21.20 3.04 -1.90
CA TYR A 138 -22.62 3.02 -1.53
C TYR A 138 -22.84 3.92 -0.32
N PHE A 139 -23.81 4.83 -0.46
CA PHE A 139 -24.12 5.83 0.56
C PHE A 139 -25.36 5.48 1.37
N SER A 140 -25.49 6.08 2.54
CA SER A 140 -26.62 5.84 3.46
C SER A 140 -27.97 6.34 2.92
N ASP A 141 -27.99 7.21 1.92
CA ASP A 141 -29.19 7.66 1.22
C ASP A 141 -29.66 6.68 0.12
N GLY A 142 -28.98 5.58 -0.09
CA GLY A 142 -29.25 4.57 -1.11
C GLY A 142 -28.63 4.84 -2.47
N SER A 143 -27.93 5.97 -2.63
CA SER A 143 -27.18 6.27 -3.86
C SER A 143 -25.85 5.53 -3.90
N ASN A 144 -25.25 5.41 -5.09
CA ASN A 144 -23.88 4.92 -5.25
C ASN A 144 -23.13 5.76 -6.29
N HIS A 145 -21.81 5.73 -6.20
CA HIS A 145 -20.94 6.48 -7.11
C HIS A 145 -19.70 5.66 -7.46
N TRP A 146 -19.51 5.45 -8.75
CA TRP A 146 -18.29 4.87 -9.30
C TRP A 146 -17.18 5.90 -9.39
N SER A 147 -16.03 5.57 -8.88
CA SER A 147 -14.81 6.35 -9.09
C SER A 147 -13.66 5.42 -9.48
N ASN A 148 -12.78 5.93 -10.35
CA ASN A 148 -11.44 5.37 -10.44
C ASN A 148 -10.84 5.50 -9.04
N CYS A 149 -10.17 4.47 -8.54
CA CYS A 149 -9.57 4.53 -7.21
C CYS A 149 -8.20 5.22 -7.33
N PRO A 150 -8.17 6.55 -7.29
CA PRO A 150 -6.94 7.25 -7.06
C PRO A 150 -6.68 7.37 -5.55
#